data_7c3ce65dfa9a59be769824ae4e10195d
#
_entry.id   7c3ce65dfa9a59be769824ae4e10195d
#
_cell.length_a   1.000
_cell.length_b   1.000
_cell.length_c   1.000
_cell.angle_alpha   90.00
_cell.angle_beta   90.00
_cell.angle_gamma   90.00
#
_symmetry.space_group_name_H-M   'P 1'
#
loop_
_entity.id
_entity.type
_entity.pdbx_description
1 polymer ?
#
loop_
_entity_poly.entity_id
_entity_poly.type
_entity_poly.pdbx_seq_one_letter_code
_entity_poly.pdbx_strand_id
1 'polypeptide(L)'
;MEISSKLVSDLRTETGAGMMDCKKALVEAQGNFEEAKKILRKKGLAAAASKAGRAASEGLVVAHVTVKGAVLVEVNCETDFVARTEDFRTFAEKLADRIAAHDAFGDVRSGDVAELSKLSWPAGETVGDAVTQLIATLKENIQVRRFARLTPRPGEQFASYIHGNGRIGVVVGVPGGDEALGKDLAMHIAASDPRFAGRGEVSAEILATEREIARAQAAAAGKPANVVERIADGKVEKFYQEAVLVEQPFVKDPEKTVGQVIVERAGKGALDLRFVRFKLGEGLGRGAEEAA
;
A
#
# COMPACT_ATOMS: atom_id res chain seq x y z
N MET A 1 -19.90 32.14 -30.03
CA MET A 1 -20.70 30.88 -30.00
C MET A 1 -21.14 30.64 -28.58
N GLU A 2 -22.42 30.49 -28.32
CA GLU A 2 -22.91 30.25 -26.96
C GLU A 2 -22.84 28.76 -26.68
N ILE A 3 -22.05 28.39 -25.66
CA ILE A 3 -21.90 26.98 -25.24
C ILE A 3 -23.03 26.64 -24.28
N SER A 4 -23.85 25.63 -24.68
CA SER A 4 -24.98 25.20 -23.86
C SER A 4 -24.54 24.58 -22.53
N SER A 5 -25.33 24.82 -21.49
CA SER A 5 -25.09 24.23 -20.16
C SER A 5 -25.11 22.69 -20.20
N LYS A 6 -25.93 22.11 -21.10
CA LYS A 6 -25.97 20.66 -21.30
C LYS A 6 -24.64 20.14 -21.83
N LEU A 7 -24.06 20.75 -22.86
CA LEU A 7 -22.78 20.33 -23.42
C LEU A 7 -21.64 20.41 -22.40
N VAL A 8 -21.66 21.42 -21.52
CA VAL A 8 -20.71 21.55 -20.40
C VAL A 8 -20.91 20.41 -19.39
N SER A 9 -22.16 20.09 -19.06
CA SER A 9 -22.49 19.01 -18.14
C SER A 9 -22.08 17.63 -18.70
N ASP A 10 -22.35 17.39 -19.99
CA ASP A 10 -21.98 16.14 -20.67
C ASP A 10 -20.45 15.97 -20.69
N LEU A 11 -19.70 17.02 -21.01
CA LEU A 11 -18.23 17.00 -20.98
C LEU A 11 -17.68 16.76 -19.57
N ARG A 12 -18.30 17.35 -18.54
CA ARG A 12 -17.94 17.11 -17.15
C ARG A 12 -18.22 15.66 -16.75
N THR A 13 -19.35 15.13 -17.11
CA THR A 13 -19.72 13.73 -16.78
C THR A 13 -18.72 12.75 -17.38
N GLU A 14 -18.28 13.01 -18.62
CA GLU A 14 -17.33 12.13 -19.31
C GLU A 14 -15.88 12.31 -18.85
N THR A 15 -15.47 13.54 -18.53
CA THR A 15 -14.06 13.84 -18.21
C THR A 15 -13.77 14.01 -16.72
N GLY A 16 -14.78 14.15 -15.85
CA GLY A 16 -14.60 14.47 -14.44
C GLY A 16 -14.00 15.85 -14.15
N ALA A 17 -13.71 16.64 -15.19
CA ALA A 17 -13.10 17.96 -15.02
C ALA A 17 -14.06 18.98 -14.39
N GLY A 18 -13.51 20.04 -13.80
CA GLY A 18 -14.33 21.10 -13.19
C GLY A 18 -15.24 21.80 -14.21
N MET A 19 -16.45 22.20 -13.80
CA MET A 19 -17.46 22.85 -14.66
C MET A 19 -16.88 24.02 -15.47
N MET A 20 -16.09 24.88 -14.82
CA MET A 20 -15.48 26.03 -15.47
C MET A 20 -14.36 25.64 -16.44
N ASP A 21 -13.62 24.58 -16.14
CA ASP A 21 -12.57 24.06 -17.02
C ASP A 21 -13.20 23.44 -18.27
N CYS A 22 -14.31 22.69 -18.13
CA CYS A 22 -15.10 22.18 -19.25
C CYS A 22 -15.64 23.31 -20.12
N LYS A 23 -16.24 24.37 -19.51
CA LYS A 23 -16.74 25.52 -20.26
C LYS A 23 -15.63 26.22 -21.04
N LYS A 24 -14.48 26.47 -20.42
CA LYS A 24 -13.33 27.10 -21.08
C LYS A 24 -12.79 26.25 -22.22
N ALA A 25 -12.68 24.93 -22.02
CA ALA A 25 -12.22 24.01 -23.06
C ALA A 25 -13.19 23.99 -24.26
N LEU A 26 -14.50 23.96 -24.01
CA LEU A 26 -15.51 24.03 -25.09
C LEU A 26 -15.50 25.36 -25.84
N VAL A 27 -15.28 26.48 -25.15
CA VAL A 27 -15.12 27.78 -25.82
C VAL A 27 -13.90 27.79 -26.72
N GLU A 28 -12.74 27.30 -26.22
CA GLU A 28 -11.47 27.19 -26.95
C GLU A 28 -11.60 26.23 -28.15
N ALA A 29 -12.35 25.13 -27.99
CA ALA A 29 -12.65 24.15 -29.03
C ALA A 29 -13.81 24.57 -29.96
N GLN A 30 -14.35 25.78 -29.82
CA GLN A 30 -15.49 26.26 -30.61
C GLN A 30 -16.71 25.31 -30.59
N GLY A 31 -16.97 24.67 -29.45
CA GLY A 31 -18.04 23.72 -29.25
C GLY A 31 -17.74 22.29 -29.70
N ASN A 32 -16.56 22.01 -30.25
CA ASN A 32 -16.17 20.66 -30.61
C ASN A 32 -15.82 19.86 -29.36
N PHE A 33 -16.62 18.82 -29.09
CA PHE A 33 -16.54 18.02 -27.87
C PHE A 33 -15.23 17.23 -27.77
N GLU A 34 -14.80 16.59 -28.84
CA GLU A 34 -13.57 15.79 -28.88
C GLU A 34 -12.32 16.66 -28.77
N GLU A 35 -12.33 17.83 -29.37
CA GLU A 35 -11.22 18.77 -29.23
C GLU A 35 -11.15 19.35 -27.81
N ALA A 36 -12.31 19.63 -27.19
CA ALA A 36 -12.38 20.05 -25.78
C ALA A 36 -11.82 18.99 -24.83
N LYS A 37 -12.06 17.70 -25.08
CA LYS A 37 -11.44 16.58 -24.34
C LYS A 37 -9.92 16.62 -24.46
N LYS A 38 -9.38 16.80 -25.65
CA LYS A 38 -7.92 16.90 -25.87
C LYS A 38 -7.31 18.10 -25.15
N ILE A 39 -7.99 19.24 -25.17
CA ILE A 39 -7.58 20.45 -24.44
C ILE A 39 -7.52 20.16 -22.92
N LEU A 40 -8.56 19.55 -22.36
CA LEU A 40 -8.60 19.17 -20.94
C LEU A 40 -7.49 18.19 -20.59
N ARG A 41 -7.23 17.19 -21.44
CA ARG A 41 -6.13 16.23 -21.24
C ARG A 41 -4.76 16.92 -21.23
N LYS A 42 -4.47 17.82 -22.16
CA LYS A 42 -3.23 18.62 -22.19
C LYS A 42 -3.07 19.48 -20.93
N LYS A 43 -4.15 20.14 -20.49
CA LYS A 43 -4.17 20.95 -19.26
C LYS A 43 -3.97 20.08 -18.02
N GLY A 44 -4.53 18.87 -17.99
CA GLY A 44 -4.31 17.88 -16.93
C GLY A 44 -2.86 17.45 -16.82
N LEU A 45 -2.21 17.13 -17.94
CA LEU A 45 -0.78 16.79 -17.97
C LEU A 45 0.10 17.93 -17.45
N ALA A 46 -0.17 19.17 -17.87
CA ALA A 46 0.55 20.34 -17.37
C ALA A 46 0.34 20.56 -15.86
N ALA A 47 -0.88 20.35 -15.38
CA ALA A 47 -1.20 20.45 -13.96
C ALA A 47 -0.49 19.35 -13.14
N ALA A 48 -0.44 18.10 -13.63
CA ALA A 48 0.27 17.02 -13.00
C ALA A 48 1.79 17.29 -12.93
N ALA A 49 2.39 17.70 -14.06
CA ALA A 49 3.81 18.05 -14.11
C ALA A 49 4.18 19.18 -13.13
N SER A 50 3.34 20.21 -12.99
CA SER A 50 3.58 21.33 -12.07
C SER A 50 3.50 20.94 -10.59
N LYS A 51 2.89 19.81 -10.26
CA LYS A 51 2.69 19.33 -8.89
C LYS A 51 3.59 18.15 -8.52
N ALA A 52 4.20 17.49 -9.48
CA ALA A 52 4.96 16.25 -9.27
C ALA A 52 6.05 16.36 -8.19
N GLY A 53 6.61 17.54 -7.96
CA GLY A 53 7.63 17.80 -6.93
C GLY A 53 7.07 18.12 -5.52
N ARG A 54 5.74 18.17 -5.35
CA ARG A 54 5.15 18.47 -4.04
C ARG A 54 5.11 17.21 -3.18
N ALA A 55 5.36 17.39 -1.87
CA ALA A 55 5.29 16.28 -0.93
C ALA A 55 3.85 15.72 -0.87
N ALA A 56 3.71 14.42 -1.04
CA ALA A 56 2.46 13.68 -0.95
C ALA A 56 2.62 12.56 0.08
N SER A 57 2.41 12.87 1.36
CA SER A 57 2.61 11.95 2.49
C SER A 57 1.30 11.46 3.10
N GLU A 58 0.18 12.14 2.80
CA GLU A 58 -1.17 11.68 3.15
C GLU A 58 -1.71 10.75 2.05
N GLY A 59 -2.91 10.17 2.24
CA GLY A 59 -3.51 9.27 1.27
C GLY A 59 -4.22 8.08 1.90
N LEU A 60 -4.27 6.96 1.17
CA LEU A 60 -4.89 5.71 1.63
C LEU A 60 -4.06 4.49 1.23
N VAL A 61 -4.07 3.49 2.12
CA VAL A 61 -3.78 2.11 1.79
C VAL A 61 -5.10 1.37 1.61
N VAL A 62 -5.28 0.70 0.49
CA VAL A 62 -6.47 -0.09 0.15
C VAL A 62 -6.09 -1.55 0.00
N ALA A 63 -6.89 -2.44 0.57
CA ALA A 63 -6.78 -3.88 0.41
C ALA A 63 -7.97 -4.42 -0.39
N HIS A 64 -7.71 -5.34 -1.30
CA HIS A 64 -8.75 -6.03 -2.06
C HIS A 64 -8.45 -7.53 -2.09
N VAL A 65 -9.39 -8.35 -1.62
CA VAL A 65 -9.27 -9.82 -1.57
C VAL A 65 -10.32 -10.43 -2.48
N THR A 66 -9.88 -11.29 -3.38
CA THR A 66 -10.72 -12.03 -4.32
C THR A 66 -10.30 -13.51 -4.37
N VAL A 67 -11.07 -14.31 -5.10
CA VAL A 67 -10.66 -15.69 -5.43
C VAL A 67 -9.38 -15.77 -6.27
N LYS A 68 -8.98 -14.66 -6.92
CA LYS A 68 -7.75 -14.56 -7.72
C LYS A 68 -6.54 -14.09 -6.93
N GLY A 69 -6.69 -13.80 -5.64
CA GLY A 69 -5.60 -13.35 -4.76
C GLY A 69 -5.95 -12.14 -3.92
N ALA A 70 -4.93 -11.60 -3.28
CA ALA A 70 -5.03 -10.43 -2.44
C ALA A 70 -4.13 -9.30 -2.97
N VAL A 71 -4.64 -8.07 -2.91
CA VAL A 71 -3.93 -6.86 -3.34
C VAL A 71 -3.86 -5.87 -2.20
N LEU A 72 -2.74 -5.20 -2.09
CA LEU A 72 -2.54 -4.04 -1.24
C LEU A 72 -1.95 -2.92 -2.09
N VAL A 73 -2.54 -1.74 -2.06
CA VAL A 73 -2.07 -0.57 -2.82
C VAL A 73 -2.04 0.66 -1.95
N GLU A 74 -0.99 1.46 -2.08
CA GLU A 74 -0.84 2.77 -1.43
C GLU A 74 -0.92 3.88 -2.48
N VAL A 75 -1.90 4.77 -2.30
CA VAL A 75 -2.08 5.98 -3.10
C VAL A 75 -1.92 7.19 -2.20
N ASN A 76 -0.99 8.08 -2.55
CA ASN A 76 -0.66 9.26 -1.76
C ASN A 76 -1.23 10.55 -2.38
N CYS A 77 -1.52 11.53 -1.53
CA CYS A 77 -1.91 12.89 -1.86
C CYS A 77 -1.27 13.91 -0.88
N GLU A 78 -1.48 15.20 -1.10
CA GLU A 78 -0.88 16.24 -0.25
C GLU A 78 -1.58 16.36 1.11
N THR A 79 -2.93 16.22 1.15
CA THR A 79 -3.73 16.43 2.38
C THR A 79 -4.66 15.27 2.71
N ASP A 80 -4.97 15.13 3.99
CA ASP A 80 -5.97 14.16 4.48
C ASP A 80 -7.40 14.52 4.05
N PHE A 81 -7.67 15.80 3.73
CA PHE A 81 -8.95 16.24 3.17
C PHE A 81 -9.21 15.59 1.82
N VAL A 82 -8.23 15.58 0.91
CA VAL A 82 -8.34 14.95 -0.40
C VAL A 82 -8.45 13.42 -0.25
N ALA A 83 -7.68 12.82 0.65
CA ALA A 83 -7.75 11.37 0.93
C ALA A 83 -9.16 10.90 1.36
N ARG A 84 -9.98 11.78 1.93
CA ARG A 84 -11.35 11.48 2.37
C ARG A 84 -12.41 11.70 1.29
N THR A 85 -12.06 12.32 0.17
CA THR A 85 -13.02 12.55 -0.92
C THR A 85 -13.47 11.25 -1.56
N GLU A 86 -14.71 11.22 -2.06
CA GLU A 86 -15.25 10.06 -2.75
C GLU A 86 -14.47 9.74 -4.02
N ASP A 87 -14.08 10.76 -4.78
CA ASP A 87 -13.31 10.59 -6.03
C ASP A 87 -11.97 9.88 -5.78
N PHE A 88 -11.23 10.28 -4.73
CA PHE A 88 -9.96 9.68 -4.38
C PHE A 88 -10.12 8.23 -3.91
N ARG A 89 -11.09 7.97 -3.04
CA ARG A 89 -11.38 6.61 -2.53
C ARG A 89 -11.82 5.68 -3.65
N THR A 90 -12.76 6.12 -4.48
CA THR A 90 -13.24 5.35 -5.62
C THR A 90 -12.12 5.03 -6.60
N PHE A 91 -11.20 5.97 -6.84
CA PHE A 91 -10.02 5.71 -7.66
C PHE A 91 -9.13 4.63 -7.04
N ALA A 92 -8.79 4.73 -5.75
CA ALA A 92 -7.92 3.77 -5.07
C ALA A 92 -8.52 2.36 -5.02
N GLU A 93 -9.83 2.24 -4.77
CA GLU A 93 -10.57 0.97 -4.78
C GLU A 93 -10.59 0.35 -6.19
N LYS A 94 -10.95 1.11 -7.22
CA LYS A 94 -10.92 0.65 -8.61
C LYS A 94 -9.52 0.24 -9.05
N LEU A 95 -8.49 0.93 -8.56
CA LEU A 95 -7.10 0.57 -8.86
C LEU A 95 -6.75 -0.79 -8.25
N ALA A 96 -7.14 -1.05 -7.00
CA ALA A 96 -6.95 -2.36 -6.37
C ALA A 96 -7.66 -3.48 -7.14
N ASP A 97 -8.90 -3.25 -7.59
CA ASP A 97 -9.66 -4.19 -8.44
C ASP A 97 -8.92 -4.49 -9.75
N ARG A 98 -8.36 -3.47 -10.40
CA ARG A 98 -7.62 -3.63 -11.64
C ARG A 98 -6.34 -4.43 -11.46
N ILE A 99 -5.59 -4.18 -10.37
CA ILE A 99 -4.40 -4.94 -10.03
C ILE A 99 -4.77 -6.42 -9.76
N ALA A 100 -5.85 -6.67 -9.04
CA ALA A 100 -6.33 -8.02 -8.74
C ALA A 100 -6.73 -8.79 -10.02
N ALA A 101 -7.34 -8.11 -10.98
CA ALA A 101 -7.76 -8.70 -12.24
C ALA A 101 -6.62 -8.92 -13.24
N HIS A 102 -5.44 -8.33 -13.04
CA HIS A 102 -4.33 -8.38 -13.99
C HIS A 102 -3.32 -9.47 -13.64
N ASP A 103 -3.49 -10.64 -14.24
CA ASP A 103 -2.71 -11.85 -13.91
C ASP A 103 -1.21 -11.73 -14.25
N ALA A 104 -0.83 -10.84 -15.18
CA ALA A 104 0.57 -10.66 -15.58
C ALA A 104 1.47 -10.11 -14.46
N PHE A 105 0.91 -9.47 -13.43
CA PHE A 105 1.73 -9.04 -12.27
C PHE A 105 2.21 -10.21 -11.40
N GLY A 106 1.57 -11.39 -11.48
CA GLY A 106 1.97 -12.55 -10.71
C GLY A 106 1.92 -12.31 -9.18
N ASP A 107 2.84 -12.95 -8.48
CA ASP A 107 3.03 -12.85 -7.02
C ASP A 107 4.14 -11.83 -6.76
N VAL A 108 3.78 -10.62 -6.32
CA VAL A 108 4.72 -9.53 -6.07
C VAL A 108 4.45 -8.85 -4.72
N ARG A 109 5.52 -8.61 -3.93
CA ARG A 109 5.45 -7.84 -2.67
C ARG A 109 5.69 -6.33 -2.90
N SER A 110 6.32 -5.98 -4.01
CA SER A 110 6.52 -4.60 -4.47
C SER A 110 6.49 -4.60 -5.99
N GLY A 111 5.34 -4.24 -6.56
CA GLY A 111 5.12 -4.22 -7.99
C GLY A 111 5.70 -2.97 -8.66
N ASP A 112 5.99 -3.10 -9.96
CA ASP A 112 6.47 -1.98 -10.78
C ASP A 112 5.33 -1.00 -11.08
N VAL A 113 5.40 0.18 -10.47
CA VAL A 113 4.40 1.25 -10.66
C VAL A 113 4.46 1.83 -12.08
N ALA A 114 5.62 1.80 -12.75
CA ALA A 114 5.73 2.25 -14.12
C ALA A 114 4.95 1.33 -15.08
N GLU A 115 5.02 0.02 -14.87
CA GLU A 115 4.18 -0.94 -15.60
C GLU A 115 2.69 -0.80 -15.23
N LEU A 116 2.38 -0.62 -13.94
CA LEU A 116 1.01 -0.38 -13.49
C LEU A 116 0.39 0.86 -14.17
N SER A 117 1.17 1.92 -14.39
CA SER A 117 0.68 3.15 -15.02
C SER A 117 0.19 2.94 -16.45
N LYS A 118 0.67 1.90 -17.14
CA LYS A 118 0.28 1.54 -18.51
C LYS A 118 -0.97 0.64 -18.56
N LEU A 119 -1.38 0.11 -17.41
CA LEU A 119 -2.53 -0.78 -17.34
C LEU A 119 -3.79 -0.07 -17.84
N SER A 120 -4.61 -0.81 -18.58
CA SER A 120 -5.88 -0.32 -19.12
C SER A 120 -6.83 0.13 -17.99
N TRP A 121 -7.39 1.31 -18.16
CA TRP A 121 -8.42 1.92 -17.32
C TRP A 121 -9.74 2.00 -18.10
N PRO A 122 -10.92 2.09 -17.43
CA PRO A 122 -12.19 2.32 -18.13
C PRO A 122 -12.15 3.48 -19.14
N ALA A 123 -12.98 3.43 -20.14
CA ALA A 123 -13.05 4.40 -21.24
C ALA A 123 -11.85 4.42 -22.20
N GLY A 124 -11.01 3.37 -22.19
CA GLY A 124 -9.85 3.25 -23.11
C GLY A 124 -8.64 4.08 -22.70
N GLU A 125 -8.62 4.56 -21.47
CA GLU A 125 -7.51 5.28 -20.86
C GLU A 125 -6.52 4.31 -20.21
N THR A 126 -5.43 4.86 -19.63
CA THR A 126 -4.49 4.13 -18.77
C THR A 126 -4.65 4.55 -17.31
N VAL A 127 -4.08 3.76 -16.38
CA VAL A 127 -3.98 4.18 -14.96
C VAL A 127 -3.26 5.53 -14.83
N GLY A 128 -2.20 5.77 -15.63
CA GLY A 128 -1.49 7.04 -15.65
C GLY A 128 -2.37 8.22 -16.11
N ASP A 129 -3.22 8.01 -17.11
CA ASP A 129 -4.20 9.01 -17.54
C ASP A 129 -5.22 9.30 -16.43
N ALA A 130 -5.72 8.26 -15.75
CA ALA A 130 -6.67 8.41 -14.65
C ALA A 130 -6.07 9.17 -13.46
N VAL A 131 -4.81 8.91 -13.10
CA VAL A 131 -4.08 9.69 -12.08
C VAL A 131 -3.96 11.16 -12.51
N THR A 132 -3.59 11.41 -13.76
CA THR A 132 -3.49 12.77 -14.31
C THR A 132 -4.81 13.52 -14.22
N GLN A 133 -5.92 12.85 -14.53
CA GLN A 133 -7.25 13.42 -14.45
C GLN A 133 -7.67 13.68 -13.01
N LEU A 134 -7.34 12.78 -12.08
CA LEU A 134 -7.60 12.96 -10.66
C LEU A 134 -6.82 14.17 -10.10
N ILE A 135 -5.55 14.35 -10.48
CA ILE A 135 -4.75 15.54 -10.15
C ILE A 135 -5.40 16.83 -10.70
N ALA A 136 -5.91 16.78 -11.94
CA ALA A 136 -6.59 17.94 -12.54
C ALA A 136 -7.89 18.30 -11.80
N THR A 137 -8.59 17.30 -11.26
CA THR A 137 -9.86 17.50 -10.53
C THR A 137 -9.62 17.96 -9.09
N LEU A 138 -8.79 17.23 -8.34
CA LEU A 138 -8.57 17.46 -6.91
C LEU A 138 -7.52 18.54 -6.62
N LYS A 139 -6.74 18.94 -7.63
CA LYS A 139 -5.74 20.03 -7.58
C LYS A 139 -4.57 19.77 -6.62
N GLU A 140 -4.34 18.52 -6.24
CA GLU A 140 -3.20 18.09 -5.45
C GLU A 140 -2.28 17.14 -6.24
N ASN A 141 -1.04 16.99 -5.79
CA ASN A 141 -0.16 15.91 -6.26
C ASN A 141 -0.73 14.57 -5.79
N ILE A 142 -0.95 13.65 -6.72
CA ILE A 142 -1.45 12.31 -6.42
C ILE A 142 -0.51 11.30 -7.05
N GLN A 143 -0.11 10.30 -6.27
CA GLN A 143 0.83 9.29 -6.71
C GLN A 143 0.36 7.88 -6.28
N VAL A 144 0.37 6.94 -7.20
CA VAL A 144 0.37 5.52 -6.84
C VAL A 144 1.79 5.20 -6.40
N ARG A 145 1.98 4.96 -5.11
CA ARG A 145 3.32 4.82 -4.55
C ARG A 145 3.87 3.42 -4.67
N ARG A 146 3.09 2.45 -4.28
CA ARG A 146 3.44 1.03 -4.30
C ARG A 146 2.20 0.14 -4.30
N PHE A 147 2.38 -1.06 -4.77
CA PHE A 147 1.36 -2.11 -4.64
C PHE A 147 2.01 -3.47 -4.42
N ALA A 148 1.24 -4.39 -3.86
CA ALA A 148 1.56 -5.79 -3.76
C ALA A 148 0.39 -6.63 -4.27
N ARG A 149 0.68 -7.79 -4.82
CA ARG A 149 -0.29 -8.80 -5.23
C ARG A 149 0.18 -10.16 -4.79
N LEU A 150 -0.64 -10.89 -4.07
CA LEU A 150 -0.43 -12.27 -3.69
C LEU A 150 -1.36 -13.16 -4.51
N THR A 151 -0.80 -14.06 -5.31
CA THR A 151 -1.55 -15.04 -6.08
C THR A 151 -1.94 -16.24 -5.20
N PRO A 152 -3.11 -16.89 -5.40
CA PRO A 152 -3.52 -18.01 -4.56
C PRO A 152 -2.58 -19.20 -4.67
N ARG A 153 -2.29 -19.83 -3.53
CA ARG A 153 -1.68 -21.16 -3.44
C ARG A 153 -2.73 -22.20 -3.07
N PRO A 154 -2.54 -23.48 -3.39
CA PRO A 154 -3.49 -24.52 -3.04
C PRO A 154 -3.81 -24.52 -1.54
N GLY A 155 -5.10 -24.46 -1.20
CA GLY A 155 -5.58 -24.44 0.19
C GLY A 155 -5.31 -23.17 0.98
N GLU A 156 -4.81 -22.10 0.35
CA GLU A 156 -4.55 -20.81 1.01
C GLU A 156 -5.83 -19.97 1.06
N GLN A 157 -6.13 -19.43 2.24
CA GLN A 157 -7.21 -18.47 2.46
C GLN A 157 -6.60 -17.08 2.65
N PHE A 158 -7.13 -16.09 1.93
CA PHE A 158 -6.72 -14.71 2.10
C PHE A 158 -7.64 -13.96 3.05
N ALA A 159 -7.04 -13.11 3.86
CA ALA A 159 -7.74 -12.11 4.66
C ALA A 159 -7.03 -10.76 4.55
N SER A 160 -7.78 -9.70 4.85
CA SER A 160 -7.24 -8.35 4.91
C SER A 160 -7.76 -7.59 6.12
N TYR A 161 -6.99 -6.57 6.51
CA TYR A 161 -7.38 -5.64 7.54
C TYR A 161 -6.87 -4.24 7.21
N ILE A 162 -7.75 -3.24 7.34
CA ILE A 162 -7.43 -1.83 7.18
C ILE A 162 -7.63 -1.14 8.54
N HIS A 163 -6.59 -0.49 9.02
CA HIS A 163 -6.60 0.24 10.28
C HIS A 163 -6.49 1.75 10.05
N GLY A 164 -7.13 2.54 10.95
CA GLY A 164 -6.97 3.99 10.98
C GLY A 164 -7.43 4.70 9.70
N ASN A 165 -8.57 4.28 9.13
CA ASN A 165 -9.12 4.87 7.89
C ASN A 165 -8.13 4.84 6.70
N GLY A 166 -7.45 3.71 6.50
CA GLY A 166 -6.49 3.55 5.40
C GLY A 166 -5.05 3.92 5.74
N ARG A 167 -4.70 4.14 7.02
CA ARG A 167 -3.32 4.43 7.41
C ARG A 167 -2.42 3.21 7.46
N ILE A 168 -2.98 2.04 7.79
CA ILE A 168 -2.26 0.77 7.75
C ILE A 168 -3.16 -0.24 7.05
N GLY A 169 -2.59 -0.97 6.10
CA GLY A 169 -3.25 -2.06 5.43
C GLY A 169 -2.41 -3.34 5.52
N VAL A 170 -3.10 -4.46 5.65
CA VAL A 170 -2.51 -5.79 5.68
C VAL A 170 -3.31 -6.72 4.77
N VAL A 171 -2.61 -7.55 4.03
CA VAL A 171 -3.14 -8.76 3.41
C VAL A 171 -2.32 -9.95 3.91
N VAL A 172 -2.99 -11.05 4.23
CA VAL A 172 -2.35 -12.29 4.70
C VAL A 172 -2.95 -13.50 4.00
N GLY A 173 -2.12 -14.43 3.58
CA GLY A 173 -2.50 -15.72 3.03
C GLY A 173 -2.12 -16.82 4.03
N VAL A 174 -3.09 -17.63 4.45
CA VAL A 174 -2.92 -18.66 5.48
C VAL A 174 -3.31 -20.03 4.91
N PRO A 175 -2.35 -20.92 4.67
CA PRO A 175 -2.64 -22.29 4.21
C PRO A 175 -3.50 -23.04 5.23
N GLY A 176 -4.63 -23.60 4.79
CA GLY A 176 -5.55 -24.34 5.67
C GLY A 176 -6.25 -23.52 6.75
N GLY A 177 -6.08 -22.19 6.75
CA GLY A 177 -6.75 -21.30 7.69
C GLY A 177 -8.21 -21.03 7.32
N ASP A 178 -8.95 -20.49 8.27
CA ASP A 178 -10.30 -19.97 8.08
C ASP A 178 -10.29 -18.42 8.03
N GLU A 179 -11.41 -17.81 7.65
CA GLU A 179 -11.57 -16.35 7.58
C GLU A 179 -11.30 -15.67 8.93
N ALA A 180 -11.74 -16.27 10.03
CA ALA A 180 -11.60 -15.71 11.36
C ALA A 180 -10.13 -15.70 11.81
N LEU A 181 -9.38 -16.78 11.57
CA LEU A 181 -7.93 -16.81 11.81
C LEU A 181 -7.21 -15.78 10.96
N GLY A 182 -7.50 -15.73 9.66
CA GLY A 182 -6.90 -14.76 8.75
C GLY A 182 -7.11 -13.32 9.20
N LYS A 183 -8.34 -12.95 9.62
CA LYS A 183 -8.67 -11.63 10.14
C LYS A 183 -7.94 -11.31 11.45
N ASP A 184 -7.84 -12.27 12.35
CA ASP A 184 -7.12 -12.14 13.62
C ASP A 184 -5.62 -11.88 13.38
N LEU A 185 -5.03 -12.65 12.45
CA LEU A 185 -3.62 -12.46 12.05
C LEU A 185 -3.39 -11.13 11.35
N ALA A 186 -4.28 -10.70 10.45
CA ALA A 186 -4.16 -9.42 9.79
C ALA A 186 -4.23 -8.23 10.79
N MET A 187 -5.09 -8.32 11.80
CA MET A 187 -5.15 -7.33 12.89
C MET A 187 -3.87 -7.34 13.73
N HIS A 188 -3.34 -8.54 14.07
CA HIS A 188 -2.08 -8.66 14.80
C HIS A 188 -0.92 -8.05 14.01
N ILE A 189 -0.78 -8.38 12.72
CA ILE A 189 0.27 -7.85 11.84
C ILE A 189 0.18 -6.33 11.75
N ALA A 190 -1.03 -5.77 11.65
CA ALA A 190 -1.21 -4.32 11.62
C ALA A 190 -0.69 -3.64 12.90
N ALA A 191 -0.93 -4.24 14.07
CA ALA A 191 -0.58 -3.71 15.37
C ALA A 191 0.90 -3.92 15.74
N SER A 192 1.44 -5.12 15.48
CA SER A 192 2.74 -5.55 16.00
C SER A 192 3.90 -5.39 15.00
N ASP A 193 3.61 -5.01 13.75
CA ASP A 193 4.60 -4.69 12.70
C ASP A 193 5.70 -5.74 12.52
N PRO A 194 5.38 -7.04 12.36
CA PRO A 194 6.39 -8.04 12.09
C PRO A 194 7.07 -7.78 10.74
N ARG A 195 8.37 -8.03 10.67
CA ARG A 195 9.16 -7.87 9.45
C ARG A 195 9.22 -9.15 8.60
N PHE A 196 9.06 -10.31 9.24
CA PHE A 196 9.20 -11.64 8.65
C PHE A 196 8.05 -12.53 9.11
N ALA A 197 7.62 -13.47 8.27
CA ALA A 197 6.61 -14.45 8.66
C ALA A 197 7.22 -15.52 9.58
N GLY A 198 8.40 -16.05 9.24
CA GLY A 198 9.12 -17.06 9.99
C GLY A 198 10.63 -16.79 10.04
N ARG A 199 11.35 -17.49 10.94
CA ARG A 199 12.84 -17.37 11.06
C ARG A 199 13.57 -17.61 9.73
N GLY A 200 13.03 -18.46 8.87
CA GLY A 200 13.65 -18.78 7.57
C GLY A 200 13.71 -17.60 6.59
N GLU A 201 12.93 -16.54 6.81
CA GLU A 201 12.97 -15.31 6.01
C GLU A 201 14.06 -14.33 6.49
N VAL A 202 14.64 -14.53 7.68
CA VAL A 202 15.68 -13.67 8.23
C VAL A 202 17.02 -14.09 7.65
N SER A 203 17.65 -13.22 6.86
CA SER A 203 18.96 -13.52 6.26
C SER A 203 20.06 -13.60 7.32
N ALA A 204 21.09 -14.41 7.02
CA ALA A 204 22.29 -14.51 7.88
C ALA A 204 22.99 -13.16 8.08
N GLU A 205 22.91 -12.28 7.08
CA GLU A 205 23.49 -10.92 7.14
C GLU A 205 22.78 -10.04 8.17
N ILE A 206 21.43 -10.09 8.19
CA ILE A 206 20.64 -9.37 9.20
C ILE A 206 21.01 -9.86 10.60
N LEU A 207 21.09 -11.18 10.81
CA LEU A 207 21.45 -11.75 12.11
C LEU A 207 22.87 -11.39 12.52
N ALA A 208 23.82 -11.37 11.57
CA ALA A 208 25.19 -10.96 11.85
C ALA A 208 25.24 -9.50 12.30
N THR A 209 24.51 -8.62 11.62
CA THR A 209 24.40 -7.19 11.96
C THR A 209 23.79 -6.98 13.34
N GLU A 210 22.68 -7.64 13.66
CA GLU A 210 22.04 -7.55 14.97
C GLU A 210 22.97 -8.06 16.09
N ARG A 211 23.68 -9.16 15.83
CA ARG A 211 24.67 -9.71 16.78
C ARG A 211 25.84 -8.76 17.01
N GLU A 212 26.37 -8.15 15.94
CA GLU A 212 27.45 -7.17 16.04
C GLU A 212 27.05 -5.93 16.84
N ILE A 213 25.87 -5.38 16.59
CA ILE A 213 25.30 -4.26 17.35
C ILE A 213 25.18 -4.63 18.83
N ALA A 214 24.67 -5.82 19.14
CA ALA A 214 24.51 -6.29 20.50
C ALA A 214 25.85 -6.46 21.22
N ARG A 215 26.88 -7.00 20.53
CA ARG A 215 28.26 -7.10 21.05
C ARG A 215 28.85 -5.73 21.36
N ALA A 216 28.73 -4.80 20.41
CA ALA A 216 29.26 -3.43 20.59
C ALA A 216 28.60 -2.74 21.80
N GLN A 217 27.28 -2.85 21.96
CA GLN A 217 26.53 -2.30 23.08
C GLN A 217 26.99 -2.93 24.43
N ALA A 218 27.15 -4.26 24.48
CA ALA A 218 27.56 -4.96 25.69
C ALA A 218 29.02 -4.61 26.05
N ALA A 219 29.90 -4.52 25.07
CA ALA A 219 31.32 -4.12 25.29
C ALA A 219 31.41 -2.66 25.78
N ALA A 220 30.67 -1.74 25.19
CA ALA A 220 30.59 -0.34 25.62
C ALA A 220 30.05 -0.20 27.06
N ALA A 221 29.19 -1.14 27.50
CA ALA A 221 28.73 -1.24 28.91
C ALA A 221 29.74 -1.90 29.88
N GLY A 222 30.96 -2.17 29.43
CA GLY A 222 32.04 -2.74 30.27
C GLY A 222 31.84 -4.21 30.66
N LYS A 223 31.06 -4.98 29.89
CA LYS A 223 30.81 -6.39 30.19
C LYS A 223 32.02 -7.26 29.83
N PRO A 224 32.37 -8.28 30.62
CA PRO A 224 33.41 -9.25 30.27
C PRO A 224 33.11 -10.00 28.97
N ALA A 225 34.13 -10.39 28.22
CA ALA A 225 33.97 -11.01 26.89
C ALA A 225 33.04 -12.24 26.86
N ASN A 226 33.13 -13.12 27.89
CA ASN A 226 32.23 -14.28 27.98
C ASN A 226 30.77 -13.91 28.27
N VAL A 227 30.52 -12.73 28.85
CA VAL A 227 29.18 -12.20 29.10
C VAL A 227 28.64 -11.50 27.84
N VAL A 228 29.52 -10.83 27.07
CA VAL A 228 29.18 -10.17 25.81
C VAL A 228 28.52 -11.14 24.82
N GLU A 229 29.10 -12.34 24.63
CA GLU A 229 28.53 -13.35 23.71
C GLU A 229 27.13 -13.82 24.17
N ARG A 230 26.95 -14.07 25.46
CA ARG A 230 25.64 -14.47 26.01
C ARG A 230 24.59 -13.37 25.84
N ILE A 231 24.99 -12.11 25.99
CA ILE A 231 24.10 -10.96 25.75
C ILE A 231 23.77 -10.88 24.29
N ALA A 232 24.73 -11.07 23.39
CA ALA A 232 24.49 -11.04 21.95
C ALA A 232 23.50 -12.15 21.50
N ASP A 233 23.67 -13.38 21.99
CA ASP A 233 22.74 -14.48 21.73
C ASP A 233 21.33 -14.16 22.24
N GLY A 234 21.21 -13.67 23.47
CA GLY A 234 19.92 -13.26 24.04
C GLY A 234 19.25 -12.12 23.28
N LYS A 235 20.02 -11.18 22.72
CA LYS A 235 19.52 -10.08 21.89
C LYS A 235 19.02 -10.58 20.53
N VAL A 236 19.69 -11.56 19.92
CA VAL A 236 19.23 -12.21 18.68
C VAL A 236 17.90 -12.94 18.92
N GLU A 237 17.75 -13.67 20.03
CA GLU A 237 16.45 -14.30 20.36
C GLU A 237 15.36 -13.26 20.60
N LYS A 238 15.68 -12.14 21.24
CA LYS A 238 14.74 -11.04 21.41
C LYS A 238 14.36 -10.40 20.06
N PHE A 239 15.31 -10.24 19.15
CA PHE A 239 15.03 -9.79 17.78
C PHE A 239 14.04 -10.70 17.07
N TYR A 240 14.17 -12.03 17.18
CA TYR A 240 13.20 -12.95 16.62
C TYR A 240 11.80 -12.74 17.22
N GLN A 241 11.70 -12.61 18.54
CA GLN A 241 10.41 -12.36 19.21
C GLN A 241 9.75 -11.02 18.81
N GLU A 242 10.54 -10.03 18.41
CA GLU A 242 10.03 -8.72 17.98
C GLU A 242 9.75 -8.68 16.47
N ALA A 243 10.61 -9.29 15.64
CA ALA A 243 10.58 -9.13 14.20
C ALA A 243 9.88 -10.26 13.44
N VAL A 244 9.75 -11.46 14.04
CA VAL A 244 9.20 -12.65 13.38
C VAL A 244 7.78 -12.93 13.85
N LEU A 245 6.82 -12.86 12.95
CA LEU A 245 5.39 -12.96 13.21
C LEU A 245 5.03 -14.17 14.09
N VAL A 246 5.50 -15.38 13.72
CA VAL A 246 5.12 -16.62 14.43
C VAL A 246 5.67 -16.69 15.86
N GLU A 247 6.64 -15.85 16.22
CA GLU A 247 7.26 -15.78 17.55
C GLU A 247 6.74 -14.64 18.40
N GLN A 248 6.01 -13.70 17.82
CA GLN A 248 5.42 -12.60 18.58
C GLN A 248 4.31 -13.11 19.51
N PRO A 249 4.18 -12.55 20.74
CA PRO A 249 3.01 -12.76 21.58
C PRO A 249 1.75 -12.30 20.85
N PHE A 250 0.72 -13.17 20.80
CA PHE A 250 -0.50 -12.85 20.05
C PHE A 250 -1.30 -11.75 20.73
N VAL A 251 -1.68 -10.70 20.00
CA VAL A 251 -2.34 -9.51 20.57
C VAL A 251 -3.66 -9.79 21.30
N LYS A 252 -4.37 -10.88 20.95
CA LYS A 252 -5.63 -11.27 21.61
C LYS A 252 -5.44 -12.25 22.77
N ASP A 253 -4.28 -12.90 22.84
CA ASP A 253 -3.92 -13.89 23.86
C ASP A 253 -2.39 -13.88 24.03
N PRO A 254 -1.83 -12.94 24.82
CA PRO A 254 -0.38 -12.78 24.98
C PRO A 254 0.33 -13.97 25.66
N GLU A 255 -0.41 -14.89 26.25
CA GLU A 255 0.13 -16.13 26.82
C GLU A 255 0.58 -17.13 25.74
N LYS A 256 0.13 -16.91 24.48
CA LYS A 256 0.48 -17.72 23.32
C LYS A 256 1.24 -16.91 22.29
N THR A 257 2.16 -17.58 21.58
CA THR A 257 2.72 -16.98 20.37
C THR A 257 1.74 -17.12 19.21
N VAL A 258 1.87 -16.25 18.21
CA VAL A 258 1.12 -16.35 16.96
C VAL A 258 1.25 -17.74 16.34
N GLY A 259 2.47 -18.31 16.34
CA GLY A 259 2.72 -19.67 15.83
C GLY A 259 1.93 -20.75 16.57
N GLN A 260 1.81 -20.64 17.90
CA GLN A 260 0.98 -21.58 18.69
C GLN A 260 -0.49 -21.46 18.32
N VAL A 261 -1.03 -20.25 18.18
CA VAL A 261 -2.43 -20.02 17.76
C VAL A 261 -2.69 -20.58 16.37
N ILE A 262 -1.76 -20.38 15.43
CA ILE A 262 -1.86 -20.92 14.06
C ILE A 262 -1.91 -22.45 14.09
N VAL A 263 -0.99 -23.10 14.83
CA VAL A 263 -0.92 -24.56 14.91
C VAL A 263 -2.19 -25.14 15.55
N GLU A 264 -2.71 -24.52 16.60
CA GLU A 264 -3.95 -24.94 17.26
C GLU A 264 -5.17 -24.86 16.34
N ARG A 265 -5.26 -23.81 15.49
CA ARG A 265 -6.47 -23.55 14.68
C ARG A 265 -6.40 -24.13 13.26
N ALA A 266 -5.23 -24.23 12.67
CA ALA A 266 -5.04 -24.61 11.26
C ALA A 266 -3.96 -25.67 11.03
N GLY A 267 -3.25 -26.12 12.09
CA GLY A 267 -2.20 -27.11 12.01
C GLY A 267 -0.85 -26.53 11.55
N LYS A 268 0.20 -27.36 11.62
CA LYS A 268 1.59 -26.95 11.35
C LYS A 268 1.83 -26.44 9.92
N GLY A 269 1.07 -26.93 8.93
CA GLY A 269 1.18 -26.47 7.54
C GLY A 269 0.84 -25.00 7.35
N ALA A 270 0.02 -24.44 8.23
CA ALA A 270 -0.38 -23.03 8.19
C ALA A 270 0.75 -22.05 8.62
N LEU A 271 1.85 -22.57 9.18
CA LEU A 271 3.05 -21.75 9.48
C LEU A 271 3.79 -21.28 8.21
N ASP A 272 3.49 -21.84 7.03
CA ASP A 272 3.95 -21.33 5.72
C ASP A 272 3.11 -20.16 5.21
N LEU A 273 2.54 -19.41 6.12
CA LEU A 273 1.79 -18.21 5.82
C LEU A 273 2.69 -17.10 5.21
N ARG A 274 2.05 -16.19 4.51
CA ARG A 274 2.72 -14.99 3.97
C ARG A 274 1.83 -13.77 4.14
N PHE A 275 2.44 -12.62 4.24
CA PHE A 275 1.70 -11.37 4.38
C PHE A 275 2.41 -10.21 3.68
N VAL A 276 1.65 -9.14 3.45
CA VAL A 276 2.16 -7.82 3.10
C VAL A 276 1.48 -6.81 4.02
N ARG A 277 2.26 -5.90 4.55
CA ARG A 277 1.80 -4.77 5.34
C ARG A 277 2.34 -3.48 4.75
N PHE A 278 1.45 -2.49 4.54
CA PHE A 278 1.83 -1.12 4.21
C PHE A 278 1.36 -0.19 5.31
N LYS A 279 2.25 0.71 5.72
CA LYS A 279 1.90 1.88 6.51
C LYS A 279 2.00 3.10 5.59
N LEU A 280 0.95 3.91 5.55
CA LEU A 280 0.88 5.11 4.74
C LEU A 280 2.08 6.02 5.00
N GLY A 281 2.76 6.44 3.94
CA GLY A 281 3.91 7.34 4.03
C GLY A 281 5.19 6.72 4.59
N GLU A 282 5.22 5.41 4.89
CA GLU A 282 6.39 4.72 5.44
C GLU A 282 7.62 4.87 4.53
N GLY A 283 8.77 5.30 5.10
CA GLY A 283 10.00 5.52 4.33
C GLY A 283 10.00 6.77 3.44
N LEU A 284 8.92 7.54 3.39
CA LEU A 284 8.99 8.92 2.90
C LEU A 284 9.71 9.71 3.98
N GLY A 285 10.96 10.05 3.76
CA GLY A 285 11.77 10.77 4.73
C GLY A 285 11.01 12.01 5.24
N ARG A 286 11.12 12.29 6.53
CA ARG A 286 10.83 13.60 7.12
C ARG A 286 11.88 14.62 6.63
N GLY A 287 11.97 14.76 5.32
CA GLY A 287 12.95 15.62 4.70
C GLY A 287 12.40 17.02 4.46
N ALA A 288 11.96 17.74 5.49
CA ALA A 288 11.76 19.19 5.42
C ALA A 288 11.51 19.87 6.78
N GLU A 289 11.39 19.15 7.91
CA GLU A 289 11.11 19.82 9.22
C GLU A 289 12.33 19.90 10.19
N GLU A 290 13.50 19.37 9.82
CA GLU A 290 14.71 19.51 10.63
C GLU A 290 15.75 20.52 10.05
N ALA A 291 15.37 21.34 9.10
CA ALA A 291 16.23 22.39 8.54
C ALA A 291 15.62 23.81 8.67
N ALA A 292 14.90 24.06 9.76
CA ALA A 292 14.44 25.41 10.11
C ALA A 292 14.77 25.74 11.56
#